data_90c67bef2e3900d0433242f290cf05ed
#
_entry.id   90c67bef2e3900d0433242f290cf05ed
#
_cell.length_a   1.000
_cell.length_b   1.000
_cell.length_c   1.000
_cell.angle_alpha   90.00
_cell.angle_beta   90.00
_cell.angle_gamma   90.00
#
_symmetry.space_group_name_H-M   'P 1'
#
loop_
_entity.id
_entity.type
_entity.pdbx_description
1 polymer ?
#
loop_
_entity_poly.entity_id
_entity_poly.type
_entity_poly.pdbx_seq_one_letter_code
_entity_poly.pdbx_strand_id
1 'polypeptide(L)'
;MSFMNSATKPHHDGSQLYVSSDAPKIGSEVTLRVRIPNSYTFDVGLVRYYLDSEASVAQLVKEADGEVESWWSVKIIVKNYDNRYRFLFSRTGKYEWLNASGLFAHDVHSNEDFRIIARPRTTNWLKSSVFYQIFPDRFAKGVDRAAPEWSIPMQWNALPSGHGPTTSIEFYGGDFEGITKNLDHVIELGANGIYFTPFFPSKSCHRYDATSFDQIDPLLGGDKAFFEFMKAAKKAKIKVLGDITTNHCSNEHPWFLTGQKNKSSKENKFFYWDKKTLFGYATFYAVKQMPKLNFASAELRKRFYEAKNSVIQKWLSPKYGLDGWRIDVGNQTGRYRDADIHDEVMRDIRIAMNKMKPNTWLVAENADMWPTDLDGTGWDGTMNYNGFMRPLWAWFNHNPNLEAGGFHGLPIAIPKTTGAQFVKAMTVFSSSIPWRNLIDSMTLLDSHDTARMRNVVGGDKEKHLAAMGLLLTYPGVPSFFAGDEIGLEGAWGEDARRTMTWDDAHNWDHKFLGSVKELIKLRRTSPALIEGGLRWVDIQDDHLLFLREAVDQNLLILVARDKTKVDVDLSNYGYSIIGTHFGPVANGSRLKLKAKNGLTAIWEVA
;
A
#
# COMPACT_ATOMS: atom_id res chain seq x y z
N MET A 1 2.96 14.33 -24.51
CA MET A 1 4.24 13.60 -24.63
C MET A 1 3.89 12.15 -24.95
N SER A 2 4.33 11.64 -26.11
CA SER A 2 4.16 10.23 -26.44
C SER A 2 4.99 9.41 -25.44
N PHE A 3 4.36 8.49 -24.71
CA PHE A 3 5.06 7.39 -24.04
C PHE A 3 5.62 6.50 -25.15
N MET A 4 6.70 6.99 -25.79
CA MET A 4 7.36 6.27 -26.87
C MET A 4 7.97 4.98 -26.32
N ASN A 5 7.95 3.97 -27.14
CA ASN A 5 8.57 2.67 -27.06
C ASN A 5 9.79 2.65 -26.10
N SER A 6 9.66 2.03 -24.94
CA SER A 6 10.75 1.94 -23.94
C SER A 6 11.95 1.13 -24.45
N ALA A 7 11.79 0.34 -25.52
CA ALA A 7 12.87 -0.38 -26.20
C ALA A 7 13.95 0.54 -26.80
N THR A 8 13.68 1.84 -26.98
CA THR A 8 14.63 2.80 -27.56
C THR A 8 15.26 3.74 -26.54
N LYS A 9 15.00 3.56 -25.24
CA LYS A 9 15.46 4.46 -24.19
C LYS A 9 16.25 3.72 -23.10
N PRO A 10 17.26 4.35 -22.49
CA PRO A 10 17.90 3.84 -21.30
C PRO A 10 16.86 3.52 -20.22
N HIS A 11 17.08 2.44 -19.47
CA HIS A 11 16.18 2.00 -18.42
C HIS A 11 16.92 1.71 -17.11
N HIS A 12 16.36 2.22 -16.01
CA HIS A 12 16.70 1.96 -14.63
C HIS A 12 15.47 2.24 -13.77
N ASP A 13 15.21 1.42 -12.73
CA ASP A 13 14.02 1.58 -11.88
C ASP A 13 14.33 1.56 -10.38
N GLY A 14 15.61 1.37 -10.00
CA GLY A 14 16.05 1.29 -8.59
C GLY A 14 15.87 -0.08 -7.95
N SER A 15 15.35 -1.08 -8.66
CA SER A 15 15.22 -2.46 -8.17
C SER A 15 16.56 -3.17 -7.99
N GLN A 16 16.53 -4.37 -7.39
CA GLN A 16 17.73 -5.18 -7.14
C GLN A 16 18.46 -5.61 -8.43
N LEU A 17 17.79 -5.62 -9.56
CA LEU A 17 18.42 -5.86 -10.86
C LEU A 17 19.42 -4.74 -11.21
N TYR A 18 19.12 -3.51 -10.79
CA TYR A 18 19.90 -2.31 -11.12
C TYR A 18 20.73 -1.77 -9.96
N VAL A 19 20.39 -2.09 -8.72
CA VAL A 19 21.07 -1.59 -7.51
C VAL A 19 21.51 -2.78 -6.67
N SER A 20 22.81 -2.95 -6.46
CA SER A 20 23.36 -4.13 -5.78
C SER A 20 22.93 -4.28 -4.32
N SER A 21 22.43 -3.22 -3.68
CA SER A 21 21.86 -3.25 -2.33
C SER A 21 20.83 -2.15 -2.13
N ASP A 22 19.64 -2.48 -1.65
CA ASP A 22 18.57 -1.53 -1.30
C ASP A 22 18.65 -1.03 0.17
N ALA A 23 19.60 -1.59 0.95
CA ALA A 23 19.83 -1.25 2.35
C ALA A 23 21.34 -1.30 2.71
N PRO A 24 22.20 -0.59 1.98
CA PRO A 24 23.64 -0.62 2.22
C PRO A 24 24.00 0.02 3.55
N LYS A 25 25.18 -0.32 4.08
CA LYS A 25 25.75 0.39 5.21
C LYS A 25 26.46 1.66 4.71
N ILE A 26 26.47 2.72 5.53
CA ILE A 26 27.30 3.90 5.26
C ILE A 26 28.78 3.46 5.14
N GLY A 27 29.47 3.98 4.13
CA GLY A 27 30.84 3.63 3.78
C GLY A 27 30.96 2.44 2.83
N SER A 28 29.89 1.71 2.54
CA SER A 28 29.94 0.60 1.59
C SER A 28 29.87 1.06 0.13
N GLU A 29 30.42 0.25 -0.75
CA GLU A 29 30.31 0.39 -2.20
C GLU A 29 28.97 -0.19 -2.68
N VAL A 30 28.29 0.54 -3.57
CA VAL A 30 27.08 0.09 -4.27
C VAL A 30 27.29 0.20 -5.77
N THR A 31 26.96 -0.86 -6.50
CA THR A 31 26.95 -0.86 -7.95
C THR A 31 25.58 -0.42 -8.45
N LEU A 32 25.59 0.60 -9.30
CA LEU A 32 24.43 1.08 -10.05
C LEU A 32 24.55 0.61 -11.49
N ARG A 33 23.48 0.03 -12.03
CA ARG A 33 23.42 -0.44 -13.41
C ARG A 33 22.36 0.32 -14.20
N VAL A 34 22.54 0.39 -15.48
CA VAL A 34 21.54 0.91 -16.43
C VAL A 34 21.58 0.07 -17.68
N ARG A 35 20.42 -0.31 -18.23
CA ARG A 35 20.31 -0.91 -19.56
C ARG A 35 20.18 0.18 -20.60
N ILE A 36 20.94 0.05 -21.69
CA ILE A 36 20.98 1.03 -22.77
C ILE A 36 20.76 0.27 -24.07
N PRO A 37 19.68 0.59 -24.84
CA PRO A 37 19.45 0.01 -26.13
C PRO A 37 20.63 0.26 -27.08
N ASN A 38 21.02 -0.72 -27.90
CA ASN A 38 22.13 -0.60 -28.84
C ASN A 38 21.92 0.49 -29.89
N SER A 39 20.65 0.89 -30.12
CA SER A 39 20.28 2.01 -30.98
C SER A 39 20.44 3.38 -30.33
N TYR A 40 20.62 3.46 -28.99
CA TYR A 40 20.78 4.70 -28.25
C TYR A 40 22.27 5.09 -28.19
N THR A 41 22.62 6.21 -28.79
CA THR A 41 24.03 6.64 -28.93
C THR A 41 24.33 7.83 -28.01
N PHE A 42 25.48 7.78 -27.33
CA PHE A 42 26.03 8.84 -26.51
C PHE A 42 27.56 8.79 -26.53
N ASP A 43 28.22 9.92 -26.25
CA ASP A 43 29.69 10.01 -26.20
C ASP A 43 30.18 9.83 -24.75
N VAL A 44 29.40 10.34 -23.77
CA VAL A 44 29.73 10.31 -22.34
C VAL A 44 28.50 9.89 -21.55
N GLY A 45 28.64 8.85 -20.73
CA GLY A 45 27.63 8.41 -19.77
C GLY A 45 28.14 8.57 -18.33
N LEU A 46 27.39 9.27 -17.48
CA LEU A 46 27.76 9.57 -16.11
C LEU A 46 26.62 9.28 -15.15
N VAL A 47 26.96 9.00 -13.88
CA VAL A 47 26.04 9.10 -12.75
C VAL A 47 26.41 10.36 -11.97
N ARG A 48 25.42 11.24 -11.76
CA ARG A 48 25.52 12.34 -10.80
C ARG A 48 24.91 11.90 -9.49
N TYR A 49 25.63 12.07 -8.39
CA TYR A 49 25.20 11.71 -7.04
C TYR A 49 25.70 12.76 -6.04
N TYR A 50 25.38 12.61 -4.75
CA TYR A 50 25.74 13.60 -3.75
C TYR A 50 26.55 12.96 -2.61
N LEU A 51 27.59 13.66 -2.17
CA LEU A 51 28.39 13.36 -1.00
C LEU A 51 28.28 14.55 -0.06
N ASP A 52 27.66 14.38 1.11
CA ASP A 52 27.45 15.47 2.09
C ASP A 52 26.80 16.72 1.46
N SER A 53 25.85 16.52 0.57
CA SER A 53 25.16 17.55 -0.23
C SER A 53 25.98 18.18 -1.35
N GLU A 54 27.23 17.78 -1.56
CA GLU A 54 28.03 18.21 -2.70
C GLU A 54 27.85 17.28 -3.90
N ALA A 55 27.64 17.87 -5.08
CA ALA A 55 27.47 17.10 -6.30
C ALA A 55 28.78 16.44 -6.73
N SER A 56 28.72 15.15 -7.02
CA SER A 56 29.84 14.36 -7.53
C SER A 56 29.40 13.62 -8.79
N VAL A 57 30.35 13.21 -9.62
CA VAL A 57 30.08 12.43 -10.83
C VAL A 57 30.99 11.20 -10.91
N ALA A 58 30.47 10.12 -11.49
CA ALA A 58 31.24 8.93 -11.79
C ALA A 58 30.86 8.42 -13.19
N GLN A 59 31.87 7.97 -13.95
CA GLN A 59 31.69 7.54 -15.33
C GLN A 59 31.11 6.13 -15.41
N LEU A 60 30.13 5.93 -16.30
CA LEU A 60 29.61 4.61 -16.64
C LEU A 60 30.63 3.80 -17.44
N VAL A 61 30.75 2.52 -17.11
CA VAL A 61 31.58 1.56 -17.82
C VAL A 61 30.66 0.46 -18.36
N LYS A 62 30.87 0.05 -19.61
CA LYS A 62 30.13 -1.07 -20.18
C LYS A 62 30.47 -2.35 -19.43
N GLU A 63 29.46 -3.03 -18.91
CA GLU A 63 29.58 -4.28 -18.14
C GLU A 63 29.38 -5.51 -19.04
N ALA A 64 28.39 -5.47 -19.93
CA ALA A 64 28.09 -6.56 -20.87
C ALA A 64 27.39 -6.07 -22.13
N ASP A 65 27.61 -6.78 -23.24
CA ASP A 65 26.87 -6.61 -24.48
C ASP A 65 25.74 -7.64 -24.58
N GLY A 66 24.57 -7.20 -25.06
CA GLY A 66 23.46 -8.07 -25.45
C GLY A 66 23.05 -7.79 -26.90
N GLU A 67 22.17 -8.62 -27.43
CA GLU A 67 21.74 -8.52 -28.86
C GLU A 67 21.02 -7.19 -29.17
N VAL A 68 20.19 -6.71 -28.27
CA VAL A 68 19.37 -5.49 -28.47
C VAL A 68 19.71 -4.36 -27.52
N GLU A 69 20.26 -4.64 -26.36
CA GLU A 69 20.66 -3.66 -25.34
C GLU A 69 21.92 -4.11 -24.59
N SER A 70 22.70 -3.18 -24.10
CA SER A 70 23.90 -3.40 -23.33
C SER A 70 23.73 -2.94 -21.88
N TRP A 71 24.47 -3.58 -20.96
CA TRP A 71 24.52 -3.23 -19.56
C TRP A 71 25.71 -2.30 -19.29
N TRP A 72 25.44 -1.24 -18.56
CA TRP A 72 26.44 -0.29 -18.11
C TRP A 72 26.35 -0.15 -16.61
N SER A 73 27.48 0.03 -15.94
CA SER A 73 27.54 0.13 -14.50
C SER A 73 28.51 1.18 -14.01
N VAL A 74 28.32 1.56 -12.76
CA VAL A 74 29.24 2.41 -12.01
C VAL A 74 29.19 2.03 -10.54
N LYS A 75 30.30 2.19 -9.83
CA LYS A 75 30.38 1.99 -8.39
C LYS A 75 30.45 3.34 -7.69
N ILE A 76 29.62 3.51 -6.67
CA ILE A 76 29.62 4.68 -5.81
C ILE A 76 29.78 4.28 -4.34
N ILE A 77 30.39 5.14 -3.54
CA ILE A 77 30.44 4.95 -2.09
C ILE A 77 29.26 5.66 -1.46
N VAL A 78 28.48 4.92 -0.68
CA VAL A 78 27.35 5.44 0.07
C VAL A 78 27.86 6.17 1.31
N LYS A 79 27.67 7.49 1.39
CA LYS A 79 28.13 8.30 2.53
C LYS A 79 27.00 8.90 3.36
N ASN A 80 25.81 9.03 2.79
CA ASN A 80 24.64 9.63 3.44
C ASN A 80 23.59 8.56 3.73
N TYR A 81 22.66 8.85 4.63
CA TYR A 81 21.49 7.96 4.86
C TYR A 81 20.54 7.98 3.68
N ASP A 82 20.32 9.12 3.03
CA ASP A 82 19.58 9.28 1.77
C ASP A 82 20.57 9.65 0.65
N ASN A 83 20.80 8.72 -0.27
CA ASN A 83 21.76 8.89 -1.37
C ASN A 83 20.97 9.02 -2.67
N ARG A 84 20.90 10.23 -3.18
CA ARG A 84 20.20 10.57 -4.42
C ARG A 84 21.14 10.50 -5.60
N TYR A 85 20.66 9.99 -6.73
CA TYR A 85 21.43 9.88 -7.96
C TYR A 85 20.55 9.91 -9.21
N ARG A 86 21.15 10.28 -10.34
CA ARG A 86 20.57 10.25 -11.70
C ARG A 86 21.65 10.00 -12.73
N PHE A 87 21.24 9.54 -13.90
CA PHE A 87 22.15 9.30 -15.01
C PHE A 87 22.13 10.49 -15.97
N LEU A 88 23.30 10.79 -16.55
CA LEU A 88 23.50 11.79 -17.61
C LEU A 88 24.07 11.08 -18.84
N PHE A 89 23.44 11.27 -19.98
CA PHE A 89 23.95 10.85 -21.29
C PHE A 89 24.20 12.10 -22.13
N SER A 90 25.43 12.31 -22.56
CA SER A 90 25.82 13.46 -23.39
C SER A 90 26.29 13.00 -24.76
N ARG A 91 25.89 13.74 -25.78
CA ARG A 91 26.33 13.62 -27.17
C ARG A 91 26.46 15.02 -27.75
N THR A 92 27.49 15.27 -28.56
CA THR A 92 27.86 16.58 -29.14
C THR A 92 26.71 17.60 -29.21
N GLY A 93 26.74 18.60 -28.30
CA GLY A 93 25.74 19.68 -28.23
C GLY A 93 24.36 19.31 -27.66
N LYS A 94 24.17 18.06 -27.14
CA LYS A 94 22.92 17.59 -26.53
C LYS A 94 23.23 16.78 -25.27
N TYR A 95 22.27 16.76 -24.34
CA TYR A 95 22.33 15.90 -23.18
C TYR A 95 20.92 15.45 -22.74
N GLU A 96 20.85 14.33 -22.06
CA GLU A 96 19.63 13.81 -21.48
C GLU A 96 19.87 13.30 -20.06
N TRP A 97 18.95 13.62 -19.16
CA TRP A 97 18.92 13.11 -17.79
C TRP A 97 17.92 11.97 -17.66
N LEU A 98 18.36 10.86 -17.06
CA LEU A 98 17.47 9.79 -16.63
C LEU A 98 17.37 9.83 -15.10
N ASN A 99 16.16 10.06 -14.60
CA ASN A 99 15.79 9.98 -13.19
C ASN A 99 14.57 9.05 -13.01
N ALA A 100 14.03 8.94 -11.79
CA ALA A 100 12.91 8.04 -11.51
C ALA A 100 11.61 8.39 -12.23
N SER A 101 11.46 9.63 -12.73
CA SER A 101 10.28 10.06 -13.49
C SER A 101 10.43 9.92 -15.02
N GLY A 102 11.64 9.61 -15.51
CA GLY A 102 11.87 9.37 -16.95
C GLY A 102 13.16 9.96 -17.51
N LEU A 103 13.22 10.04 -18.85
CA LEU A 103 14.34 10.58 -19.62
C LEU A 103 13.98 11.98 -20.18
N PHE A 104 14.84 12.99 -19.95
CA PHE A 104 14.57 14.38 -20.23
C PHE A 104 15.75 15.07 -20.94
N ALA A 105 15.48 15.77 -22.04
CA ALA A 105 16.47 16.59 -22.78
C ALA A 105 16.59 18.03 -22.23
N HIS A 106 16.40 18.20 -20.92
CA HIS A 106 16.53 19.46 -20.18
C HIS A 106 16.92 19.17 -18.72
N ASP A 107 17.34 20.16 -17.99
CA ASP A 107 17.65 20.00 -16.56
C ASP A 107 16.42 19.58 -15.75
N VAL A 108 16.65 18.70 -14.78
CA VAL A 108 15.62 18.12 -13.91
C VAL A 108 15.93 18.41 -12.44
N HIS A 109 14.87 18.52 -11.65
CA HIS A 109 14.97 18.73 -10.21
C HIS A 109 15.40 17.44 -9.49
N SER A 110 16.11 17.57 -8.35
CA SER A 110 16.59 16.41 -7.55
C SER A 110 15.49 15.71 -6.75
N ASN A 111 14.27 16.24 -6.70
CA ASN A 111 13.17 15.58 -5.98
C ASN A 111 12.79 14.22 -6.55
N GLU A 112 13.01 14.04 -7.86
CA GLU A 112 12.69 12.83 -8.60
C GLU A 112 13.93 12.00 -8.94
N ASP A 113 15.05 12.26 -8.26
CA ASP A 113 16.24 11.42 -8.36
C ASP A 113 15.95 10.03 -7.81
N PHE A 114 16.59 8.99 -8.36
CA PHE A 114 16.64 7.69 -7.72
C PHE A 114 17.25 7.80 -6.34
N ARG A 115 16.81 6.97 -5.39
CA ARG A 115 17.24 7.07 -3.99
C ARG A 115 17.65 5.72 -3.42
N ILE A 116 18.78 5.68 -2.73
CA ILE A 116 19.23 4.55 -1.92
C ILE A 116 19.23 4.97 -0.45
N ILE A 117 18.47 4.24 0.36
CA ILE A 117 18.42 4.48 1.80
C ILE A 117 19.42 3.58 2.52
N ALA A 118 20.47 4.16 3.06
CA ALA A 118 21.54 3.46 3.79
C ALA A 118 21.13 3.18 5.25
N ARG A 119 20.03 2.46 5.43
CA ARG A 119 19.51 2.02 6.72
C ARG A 119 19.06 0.56 6.61
N PRO A 120 19.20 -0.24 7.68
CA PRO A 120 18.68 -1.61 7.67
C PRO A 120 17.19 -1.66 7.28
N ARG A 121 16.79 -2.68 6.54
CA ARG A 121 15.37 -2.95 6.36
C ARG A 121 14.75 -3.37 7.69
N THR A 122 13.54 -2.92 7.91
CA THR A 122 12.78 -3.23 9.13
C THR A 122 12.03 -4.56 9.02
N THR A 123 11.77 -5.02 7.78
CA THR A 123 11.02 -6.25 7.51
C THR A 123 11.64 -7.05 6.37
N ASN A 124 11.65 -8.38 6.52
CA ASN A 124 12.16 -9.30 5.50
C ASN A 124 11.05 -10.14 4.83
N TRP A 125 9.86 -10.17 5.41
CA TRP A 125 8.75 -11.04 5.01
C TRP A 125 7.72 -10.36 4.10
N LEU A 126 7.76 -9.03 3.94
CA LEU A 126 6.76 -8.26 3.17
C LEU A 126 6.75 -8.60 1.69
N LYS A 127 7.90 -8.80 1.08
CA LYS A 127 8.04 -8.94 -0.39
C LYS A 127 7.10 -9.99 -1.00
N SER A 128 6.89 -11.12 -0.29
CA SER A 128 5.99 -12.20 -0.72
C SER A 128 4.64 -12.20 -0.01
N SER A 129 4.28 -11.08 0.64
CA SER A 129 3.03 -10.99 1.41
C SER A 129 1.88 -10.51 0.54
N VAL A 130 0.69 -11.05 0.86
CA VAL A 130 -0.62 -10.60 0.38
C VAL A 130 -1.50 -10.47 1.60
N PHE A 131 -2.03 -9.27 1.83
CA PHE A 131 -2.84 -8.95 2.99
C PHE A 131 -4.33 -9.05 2.67
N TYR A 132 -5.08 -9.49 3.66
CA TYR A 132 -6.53 -9.56 3.66
C TYR A 132 -7.05 -8.65 4.78
N GLN A 133 -7.74 -7.57 4.41
CA GLN A 133 -8.28 -6.61 5.36
C GLN A 133 -9.58 -7.15 5.95
N ILE A 134 -9.68 -7.17 7.27
CA ILE A 134 -10.88 -7.58 8.00
C ILE A 134 -11.43 -6.41 8.82
N PHE A 135 -12.71 -6.09 8.61
CA PHE A 135 -13.51 -5.26 9.50
C PHE A 135 -14.18 -6.18 10.53
N PRO A 136 -13.75 -6.22 11.81
CA PRO A 136 -14.14 -7.30 12.73
C PRO A 136 -15.65 -7.47 12.91
N ASP A 137 -16.39 -6.36 13.00
CA ASP A 137 -17.86 -6.39 13.17
C ASP A 137 -18.61 -7.02 11.98
N ARG A 138 -17.99 -7.12 10.79
CA ARG A 138 -18.63 -7.46 9.53
C ARG A 138 -18.12 -8.75 8.88
N PHE A 139 -17.08 -9.38 9.42
CA PHE A 139 -16.47 -10.54 8.79
C PHE A 139 -17.20 -11.84 9.14
N ALA A 140 -17.28 -12.18 10.43
CA ALA A 140 -17.95 -13.40 10.87
C ALA A 140 -18.39 -13.30 12.34
N LYS A 141 -19.56 -13.85 12.65
CA LYS A 141 -20.11 -13.95 14.00
C LYS A 141 -19.84 -15.34 14.57
N GLY A 142 -19.15 -15.41 15.68
CA GLY A 142 -18.83 -16.67 16.37
C GLY A 142 -19.72 -16.94 17.56
N VAL A 143 -20.02 -15.90 18.33
CA VAL A 143 -20.85 -15.95 19.53
C VAL A 143 -21.97 -14.92 19.43
N ASP A 144 -23.17 -15.30 19.82
CA ASP A 144 -24.28 -14.37 19.87
C ASP A 144 -24.18 -13.51 21.14
N ARG A 145 -23.73 -12.25 20.95
CA ARG A 145 -23.62 -11.24 22.00
C ARG A 145 -24.76 -10.24 21.87
N ALA A 146 -25.33 -9.84 22.99
CA ALA A 146 -26.30 -8.76 23.01
C ALA A 146 -25.68 -7.48 22.43
N ALA A 147 -26.41 -6.80 21.57
CA ALA A 147 -26.00 -5.50 21.04
C ALA A 147 -25.92 -4.48 22.20
N PRO A 148 -24.90 -3.62 22.26
CA PRO A 148 -24.77 -2.63 23.32
C PRO A 148 -25.85 -1.54 23.19
N GLU A 149 -26.24 -0.94 24.31
CA GLU A 149 -27.33 0.08 24.36
C GLU A 149 -27.11 1.27 23.43
N TRP A 150 -25.87 1.60 23.14
CA TRP A 150 -25.52 2.73 22.24
C TRP A 150 -25.68 2.39 20.75
N SER A 151 -25.92 1.13 20.38
CA SER A 151 -25.93 0.66 19.00
C SER A 151 -27.35 0.33 18.48
N ILE A 152 -27.42 0.22 17.17
CA ILE A 152 -28.58 -0.32 16.45
C ILE A 152 -28.25 -1.76 16.07
N PRO A 153 -28.94 -2.77 16.65
CA PRO A 153 -28.71 -4.17 16.29
C PRO A 153 -29.16 -4.44 14.85
N MET A 154 -28.28 -5.04 14.06
CA MET A 154 -28.53 -5.39 12.67
C MET A 154 -28.59 -6.90 12.49
N GLN A 155 -29.46 -7.36 11.58
CA GLN A 155 -29.42 -8.74 11.11
C GLN A 155 -28.15 -8.93 10.26
N TRP A 156 -27.52 -10.12 10.34
CA TRP A 156 -26.24 -10.37 9.67
C TRP A 156 -26.23 -10.00 8.19
N ASN A 157 -27.24 -10.39 7.44
CA ASN A 157 -27.33 -10.15 6.00
C ASN A 157 -28.05 -8.84 5.62
N ALA A 158 -28.41 -8.00 6.58
CA ALA A 158 -28.99 -6.70 6.29
C ALA A 158 -27.96 -5.77 5.64
N LEU A 159 -28.38 -4.99 4.67
CA LEU A 159 -27.52 -3.94 4.11
C LEU A 159 -27.34 -2.82 5.14
N PRO A 160 -26.13 -2.22 5.24
CA PRO A 160 -25.94 -1.03 6.04
C PRO A 160 -26.73 0.14 5.46
N SER A 161 -27.09 1.13 6.30
CA SER A 161 -27.76 2.35 5.82
C SER A 161 -26.89 3.13 4.83
N GLY A 162 -25.59 2.97 4.91
CA GLY A 162 -24.60 3.54 4.01
C GLY A 162 -24.34 5.02 4.20
N HIS A 163 -25.33 5.80 4.61
CA HIS A 163 -25.23 7.24 4.85
C HIS A 163 -25.93 7.65 6.15
N GLY A 164 -25.54 8.82 6.67
CA GLY A 164 -26.18 9.43 7.82
C GLY A 164 -25.55 9.09 9.15
N PRO A 165 -26.15 9.54 10.26
CA PRO A 165 -25.52 9.52 11.59
C PRO A 165 -25.53 8.12 12.23
N THR A 166 -26.26 7.15 11.68
CA THR A 166 -26.40 5.82 12.25
C THR A 166 -25.32 4.83 11.79
N THR A 167 -24.60 5.12 10.71
CA THR A 167 -23.63 4.21 10.09
C THR A 167 -22.54 3.71 11.04
N SER A 168 -22.11 4.56 11.98
CA SER A 168 -21.07 4.22 12.96
C SER A 168 -21.58 3.34 14.10
N ILE A 169 -22.89 3.21 14.30
CA ILE A 169 -23.50 2.48 15.42
C ILE A 169 -24.34 1.27 14.98
N GLU A 170 -24.36 0.92 13.70
CA GLU A 170 -24.98 -0.29 13.17
C GLU A 170 -24.15 -1.52 13.55
N PHE A 171 -24.63 -2.29 14.55
CA PHE A 171 -23.91 -3.41 15.15
C PHE A 171 -24.37 -4.73 14.56
N TYR A 172 -23.46 -5.45 13.87
CA TYR A 172 -23.71 -6.77 13.28
C TYR A 172 -23.18 -7.90 14.17
N GLY A 173 -22.25 -7.61 15.06
CA GLY A 173 -21.79 -8.53 16.08
C GLY A 173 -20.77 -9.55 15.60
N GLY A 174 -19.99 -9.25 14.56
CA GLY A 174 -18.81 -10.03 14.22
C GLY A 174 -17.76 -9.97 15.33
N ASP A 175 -16.97 -11.04 15.50
CA ASP A 175 -16.05 -11.22 16.60
C ASP A 175 -14.81 -12.08 16.25
N PHE A 176 -13.81 -12.15 17.16
CA PHE A 176 -12.63 -12.96 16.96
C PHE A 176 -12.88 -14.46 16.98
N GLU A 177 -13.94 -14.93 17.63
CA GLU A 177 -14.34 -16.33 17.56
C GLU A 177 -14.84 -16.70 16.16
N GLY A 178 -15.65 -15.82 15.55
CA GLY A 178 -16.12 -15.99 14.18
C GLY A 178 -14.98 -15.89 13.16
N ILE A 179 -14.06 -14.92 13.36
CA ILE A 179 -12.86 -14.79 12.53
C ILE A 179 -12.00 -16.05 12.63
N THR A 180 -11.80 -16.59 13.82
CA THR A 180 -11.00 -17.81 14.03
C THR A 180 -11.66 -19.02 13.36
N LYS A 181 -12.98 -19.15 13.46
CA LYS A 181 -13.74 -20.24 12.84
C LYS A 181 -13.66 -20.22 11.31
N ASN A 182 -13.56 -19.03 10.72
CA ASN A 182 -13.48 -18.85 9.25
C ASN A 182 -12.07 -18.54 8.74
N LEU A 183 -11.04 -18.78 9.56
CA LEU A 183 -9.65 -18.52 9.18
C LEU A 183 -9.19 -19.37 7.99
N ASP A 184 -9.75 -20.57 7.83
CA ASP A 184 -9.43 -21.46 6.72
C ASP A 184 -9.74 -20.82 5.36
N HIS A 185 -10.76 -19.96 5.26
CA HIS A 185 -11.04 -19.20 4.03
C HIS A 185 -9.84 -18.32 3.63
N VAL A 186 -9.23 -17.60 4.58
CA VAL A 186 -8.06 -16.75 4.31
C VAL A 186 -6.84 -17.60 3.91
N ILE A 187 -6.66 -18.76 4.58
CA ILE A 187 -5.59 -19.72 4.27
C ILE A 187 -5.76 -20.28 2.85
N GLU A 188 -6.95 -20.74 2.50
CA GLU A 188 -7.27 -21.30 1.19
C GLU A 188 -7.21 -20.27 0.06
N LEU A 189 -7.55 -19.01 0.36
CA LEU A 189 -7.38 -17.90 -0.56
C LEU A 189 -5.91 -17.69 -0.91
N GLY A 190 -5.00 -18.09 -0.01
CA GLY A 190 -3.58 -17.95 -0.18
C GLY A 190 -2.99 -16.66 0.40
N ALA A 191 -3.79 -15.81 1.06
CA ALA A 191 -3.28 -14.65 1.80
C ALA A 191 -2.45 -15.11 3.01
N ASN A 192 -1.37 -14.41 3.31
CA ASN A 192 -0.48 -14.72 4.44
C ASN A 192 -0.32 -13.54 5.40
N GLY A 193 -1.09 -12.49 5.21
CA GLY A 193 -1.24 -11.38 6.13
C GLY A 193 -2.71 -11.06 6.37
N ILE A 194 -3.05 -10.69 7.60
CA ILE A 194 -4.34 -10.11 7.97
C ILE A 194 -4.09 -8.72 8.51
N TYR A 195 -4.82 -7.75 7.99
CA TYR A 195 -4.90 -6.39 8.50
C TYR A 195 -6.28 -6.17 9.10
N PHE A 196 -6.35 -5.83 10.39
CA PHE A 196 -7.61 -5.48 11.05
C PHE A 196 -7.80 -3.97 11.08
N THR A 197 -9.04 -3.49 10.91
CA THR A 197 -9.44 -2.20 11.45
C THR A 197 -9.43 -2.26 12.98
N PRO A 198 -9.51 -1.12 13.72
CA PRO A 198 -9.27 -1.13 15.16
C PRO A 198 -10.14 -2.15 15.91
N PHE A 199 -9.56 -2.73 16.94
CA PHE A 199 -10.19 -3.76 17.78
C PHE A 199 -10.26 -3.39 19.27
N PHE A 200 -10.00 -2.14 19.58
CA PHE A 200 -10.09 -1.59 20.94
C PHE A 200 -11.54 -1.26 21.33
N PRO A 201 -11.87 -1.20 22.64
CA PRO A 201 -13.20 -0.78 23.09
C PRO A 201 -13.55 0.61 22.55
N SER A 202 -14.79 0.75 22.10
CA SER A 202 -15.31 1.98 21.51
C SER A 202 -16.84 2.02 21.60
N LYS A 203 -17.43 3.19 21.34
CA LYS A 203 -18.87 3.36 21.12
C LYS A 203 -19.21 3.54 19.64
N SER A 204 -18.39 2.96 18.76
CA SER A 204 -18.68 2.82 17.33
C SER A 204 -18.27 1.44 16.85
N CYS A 205 -18.93 0.96 15.79
CA CYS A 205 -18.59 -0.33 15.17
C CYS A 205 -17.26 -0.30 14.42
N HIS A 206 -16.80 0.88 13.98
CA HIS A 206 -15.51 1.07 13.34
C HIS A 206 -14.32 1.17 14.32
N ARG A 207 -14.55 1.50 15.58
CA ARG A 207 -13.60 1.54 16.70
C ARG A 207 -12.43 2.53 16.56
N TYR A 208 -12.52 3.51 15.66
CA TYR A 208 -11.50 4.57 15.55
C TYR A 208 -11.54 5.58 16.71
N ASP A 209 -12.64 5.66 17.44
CA ASP A 209 -12.81 6.45 18.67
C ASP A 209 -12.58 5.58 19.92
N ALA A 210 -11.37 5.03 20.05
CA ALA A 210 -11.02 4.10 21.14
C ALA A 210 -11.22 4.74 22.54
N THR A 211 -11.98 4.05 23.41
CA THR A 211 -12.16 4.41 24.83
C THR A 211 -11.07 3.82 25.72
N SER A 212 -10.31 2.87 25.21
CA SER A 212 -9.13 2.28 25.86
C SER A 212 -8.21 1.72 24.79
N PHE A 213 -6.88 1.76 25.04
CA PHE A 213 -5.88 1.07 24.23
C PHE A 213 -5.30 -0.16 24.96
N ASP A 214 -5.87 -0.51 26.11
CA ASP A 214 -5.27 -1.49 27.03
C ASP A 214 -5.86 -2.89 26.93
N GLN A 215 -6.93 -3.09 26.20
CA GLN A 215 -7.61 -4.37 26.06
C GLN A 215 -8.30 -4.49 24.71
N ILE A 216 -8.58 -5.71 24.30
CA ILE A 216 -9.45 -6.00 23.18
C ILE A 216 -10.90 -5.71 23.58
N ASP A 217 -11.69 -5.17 22.66
CA ASP A 217 -13.10 -4.91 22.89
C ASP A 217 -13.83 -6.18 23.33
N PRO A 218 -14.52 -6.18 24.51
CA PRO A 218 -15.32 -7.31 24.96
C PRO A 218 -16.39 -7.73 23.93
N LEU A 219 -16.89 -6.79 23.12
CA LEU A 219 -17.84 -7.09 22.03
C LEU A 219 -17.21 -7.93 20.92
N LEU A 220 -15.89 -7.89 20.78
CA LEU A 220 -15.13 -8.74 19.86
C LEU A 220 -14.63 -10.04 20.51
N GLY A 221 -15.07 -10.35 21.76
CA GLY A 221 -14.65 -11.54 22.52
C GLY A 221 -13.50 -11.28 23.47
N GLY A 222 -13.00 -10.05 23.57
CA GLY A 222 -11.95 -9.64 24.49
C GLY A 222 -10.60 -10.32 24.25
N ASP A 223 -9.70 -10.15 25.22
CA ASP A 223 -8.33 -10.68 25.14
C ASP A 223 -8.29 -12.19 24.91
N LYS A 224 -9.24 -12.96 25.48
CA LYS A 224 -9.26 -14.42 25.36
C LYS A 224 -9.47 -14.86 23.89
N ALA A 225 -10.50 -14.34 23.24
CA ALA A 225 -10.79 -14.68 21.83
C ALA A 225 -9.66 -14.22 20.91
N PHE A 226 -9.09 -13.04 21.16
CA PHE A 226 -7.94 -12.55 20.42
C PHE A 226 -6.71 -13.47 20.57
N PHE A 227 -6.40 -13.98 21.76
CA PHE A 227 -5.29 -14.91 21.95
C PHE A 227 -5.49 -16.23 21.21
N GLU A 228 -6.70 -16.78 21.19
CA GLU A 228 -6.98 -18.00 20.41
C GLU A 228 -6.85 -17.73 18.90
N PHE A 229 -7.31 -16.58 18.43
CA PHE A 229 -7.08 -16.14 17.04
C PHE A 229 -5.58 -16.04 16.73
N MET A 230 -4.80 -15.33 17.57
CA MET A 230 -3.35 -15.16 17.34
C MET A 230 -2.60 -16.50 17.35
N LYS A 231 -3.03 -17.45 18.18
CA LYS A 231 -2.49 -18.81 18.19
C LYS A 231 -2.78 -19.56 16.88
N ALA A 232 -4.02 -19.44 16.37
CA ALA A 232 -4.42 -20.03 15.09
C ALA A 232 -3.66 -19.38 13.91
N ALA A 233 -3.60 -18.06 13.87
CA ALA A 233 -2.86 -17.30 12.85
C ALA A 233 -1.36 -17.67 12.82
N LYS A 234 -0.73 -17.77 14.00
CA LYS A 234 0.66 -18.21 14.13
C LYS A 234 0.88 -19.63 13.62
N LYS A 235 -0.03 -20.57 13.94
CA LYS A 235 0.00 -21.96 13.43
C LYS A 235 -0.09 -21.96 11.90
N ALA A 236 -0.94 -21.14 11.32
CA ALA A 236 -1.10 -20.96 9.87
C ALA A 236 0.00 -20.10 9.21
N LYS A 237 0.97 -19.59 9.96
CA LYS A 237 2.03 -18.67 9.49
C LYS A 237 1.49 -17.37 8.89
N ILE A 238 0.33 -16.93 9.33
CA ILE A 238 -0.28 -15.66 8.94
C ILE A 238 0.32 -14.54 9.79
N LYS A 239 0.73 -13.46 9.15
CA LYS A 239 1.15 -12.22 9.79
C LYS A 239 -0.06 -11.37 10.16
N VAL A 240 -0.02 -10.72 11.32
CA VAL A 240 -1.16 -9.94 11.81
C VAL A 240 -0.75 -8.48 12.03
N LEU A 241 -1.44 -7.58 11.32
CA LEU A 241 -1.28 -6.14 11.42
C LEU A 241 -2.48 -5.55 12.17
N GLY A 242 -2.21 -4.82 13.24
CA GLY A 242 -3.23 -4.04 13.94
C GLY A 242 -3.39 -2.65 13.34
N ASP A 243 -4.48 -1.98 13.66
CA ASP A 243 -4.75 -0.59 13.34
C ASP A 243 -4.82 0.26 14.61
N ILE A 244 -4.21 1.43 14.57
CA ILE A 244 -4.18 2.31 15.72
C ILE A 244 -4.29 3.79 15.33
N THR A 245 -5.18 4.49 16.05
CA THR A 245 -5.32 5.94 15.96
C THR A 245 -4.24 6.62 16.80
N THR A 246 -3.27 7.22 16.14
CA THR A 246 -2.24 8.05 16.81
C THR A 246 -2.64 9.52 16.87
N ASN A 247 -3.57 9.94 16.01
CA ASN A 247 -4.03 11.32 15.94
C ASN A 247 -5.04 11.70 17.01
N HIS A 248 -5.89 10.77 17.46
CA HIS A 248 -7.00 11.03 18.39
C HIS A 248 -7.35 9.80 19.23
N CYS A 249 -8.16 9.96 20.24
CA CYS A 249 -8.85 8.90 20.95
C CYS A 249 -10.32 9.29 21.17
N SER A 250 -11.10 8.50 21.92
CA SER A 250 -12.46 8.87 22.29
C SER A 250 -12.49 10.01 23.29
N ASN A 251 -13.52 10.88 23.23
CA ASN A 251 -13.85 11.81 24.31
C ASN A 251 -14.36 11.10 25.58
N GLU A 252 -14.58 9.80 25.54
CA GLU A 252 -14.87 8.95 26.69
C GLU A 252 -13.64 8.19 27.20
N HIS A 253 -12.48 8.36 26.56
CA HIS A 253 -11.24 7.78 27.05
C HIS A 253 -10.89 8.36 28.43
N PRO A 254 -10.45 7.56 29.43
CA PRO A 254 -10.08 8.05 30.75
C PRO A 254 -9.08 9.21 30.74
N TRP A 255 -8.18 9.23 29.76
CA TRP A 255 -7.25 10.36 29.60
C TRP A 255 -7.99 11.67 29.31
N PHE A 256 -8.99 11.64 28.40
CA PHE A 256 -9.74 12.83 28.05
C PHE A 256 -10.61 13.29 29.22
N LEU A 257 -11.36 12.38 29.83
CA LEU A 257 -12.24 12.70 30.96
C LEU A 257 -11.45 13.29 32.15
N THR A 258 -10.28 12.70 32.48
CA THR A 258 -9.40 13.21 33.53
C THR A 258 -8.85 14.59 33.18
N GLY A 259 -8.35 14.76 31.97
CA GLY A 259 -7.79 16.03 31.49
C GLY A 259 -8.83 17.15 31.44
N GLN A 260 -10.06 16.84 31.01
CA GLN A 260 -11.16 17.80 30.97
C GLN A 260 -11.60 18.25 32.36
N LYS A 261 -11.73 17.29 33.30
CA LYS A 261 -12.18 17.54 34.67
C LYS A 261 -11.12 18.26 35.53
N ASN A 262 -9.84 17.90 35.35
CA ASN A 262 -8.74 18.42 36.18
C ASN A 262 -7.65 19.04 35.29
N LYS A 263 -7.63 20.39 35.24
CA LYS A 263 -6.65 21.17 34.47
C LYS A 263 -5.20 21.00 34.95
N SER A 264 -4.99 20.56 36.22
CA SER A 264 -3.67 20.31 36.77
C SER A 264 -3.18 18.88 36.58
N SER A 265 -4.00 18.01 36.01
CA SER A 265 -3.60 16.61 35.71
C SER A 265 -2.58 16.55 34.57
N LYS A 266 -1.82 15.47 34.54
CA LYS A 266 -0.90 15.18 33.41
C LYS A 266 -1.69 15.01 32.11
N GLU A 267 -2.85 14.39 32.19
CA GLU A 267 -3.76 14.11 31.08
C GLU A 267 -4.33 15.38 30.44
N ASN A 268 -4.43 16.48 31.17
CA ASN A 268 -4.85 17.75 30.57
C ASN A 268 -3.90 18.18 29.44
N LYS A 269 -2.60 17.89 29.55
CA LYS A 269 -1.59 18.21 28.54
C LYS A 269 -1.63 17.27 27.32
N PHE A 270 -2.44 16.21 27.36
CA PHE A 270 -2.56 15.24 26.25
C PHE A 270 -3.43 15.74 25.11
N PHE A 271 -4.13 16.87 25.30
CA PHE A 271 -5.09 17.40 24.35
C PHE A 271 -4.84 18.87 24.09
N TYR A 272 -5.31 19.35 22.92
CA TYR A 272 -5.29 20.75 22.56
C TYR A 272 -6.61 21.40 22.98
N TRP A 273 -6.62 22.11 24.13
CA TRP A 273 -7.77 22.87 24.60
C TRP A 273 -7.81 24.25 23.94
N ASP A 274 -8.84 24.50 23.13
CA ASP A 274 -8.99 25.75 22.41
C ASP A 274 -10.47 26.21 22.38
N LYS A 275 -10.76 27.26 23.13
CA LYS A 275 -12.12 27.85 23.22
C LYS A 275 -12.66 28.37 21.88
N LYS A 276 -11.79 28.56 20.87
CA LYS A 276 -12.20 29.00 19.53
C LYS A 276 -12.69 27.85 18.65
N THR A 277 -12.47 26.61 19.06
CA THR A 277 -13.00 25.43 18.37
C THR A 277 -14.45 25.18 18.77
N LEU A 278 -15.20 24.47 17.92
CA LEU A 278 -16.63 24.18 18.12
C LEU A 278 -16.93 23.51 19.49
N PHE A 279 -16.01 22.70 20.00
CA PHE A 279 -16.20 21.90 21.23
C PHE A 279 -15.30 22.34 22.38
N GLY A 280 -14.51 23.42 22.23
CA GLY A 280 -13.53 23.86 23.23
C GLY A 280 -12.23 23.06 23.25
N TYR A 281 -12.03 22.16 22.31
CA TYR A 281 -10.81 21.36 22.06
C TYR A 281 -10.69 20.98 20.59
N ALA A 282 -9.46 20.69 20.15
CA ALA A 282 -9.19 20.22 18.80
C ALA A 282 -9.72 18.79 18.59
N THR A 283 -10.27 18.53 17.41
CA THR A 283 -10.83 17.22 17.04
C THR A 283 -10.36 16.81 15.64
N PHE A 284 -10.52 15.54 15.33
CA PHE A 284 -10.44 15.03 13.97
C PHE A 284 -11.68 15.51 13.18
N TYR A 285 -11.48 16.25 12.09
CA TYR A 285 -12.53 16.78 11.18
C TYR A 285 -13.80 17.31 11.86
N ALA A 286 -13.68 18.03 12.96
CA ALA A 286 -14.81 18.51 13.76
C ALA A 286 -15.75 17.41 14.31
N VAL A 287 -15.26 16.19 14.45
CA VAL A 287 -15.97 15.08 15.10
C VAL A 287 -15.80 15.19 16.61
N LYS A 288 -16.88 15.52 17.34
CA LYS A 288 -16.87 15.75 18.80
C LYS A 288 -16.25 14.59 19.59
N GLN A 289 -16.50 13.36 19.14
CA GLN A 289 -16.06 12.12 19.80
C GLN A 289 -14.56 11.86 19.67
N MET A 290 -13.83 12.58 18.83
CA MET A 290 -12.44 12.30 18.47
C MET A 290 -11.48 13.44 18.82
N PRO A 291 -11.25 13.73 20.13
CA PRO A 291 -10.30 14.75 20.58
C PRO A 291 -8.86 14.39 20.15
N LYS A 292 -8.17 15.40 19.62
CA LYS A 292 -6.82 15.27 19.06
C LYS A 292 -5.76 15.16 20.14
N LEU A 293 -4.83 14.20 20.00
CA LEU A 293 -3.73 13.95 20.90
C LEU A 293 -2.57 14.92 20.68
N ASN A 294 -2.02 15.45 21.77
CA ASN A 294 -0.91 16.40 21.79
C ASN A 294 0.40 15.74 22.23
N PHE A 295 1.19 15.28 21.29
CA PHE A 295 2.48 14.65 21.55
C PHE A 295 3.59 15.61 22.00
N ALA A 296 3.36 16.92 22.13
CA ALA A 296 4.25 17.79 22.88
C ALA A 296 4.33 17.39 24.39
N SER A 297 3.34 16.64 24.88
CA SER A 297 3.34 16.07 26.23
C SER A 297 4.29 14.87 26.34
N ALA A 298 5.39 15.01 27.08
CA ALA A 298 6.32 13.91 27.35
C ALA A 298 5.65 12.72 28.06
N GLU A 299 4.67 12.97 28.95
CA GLU A 299 3.94 11.89 29.61
C GLU A 299 3.04 11.12 28.63
N LEU A 300 2.43 11.80 27.62
CA LEU A 300 1.70 11.12 26.56
C LEU A 300 2.65 10.25 25.73
N ARG A 301 3.79 10.80 25.28
CA ARG A 301 4.82 10.03 24.54
C ARG A 301 5.23 8.79 25.30
N LYS A 302 5.51 8.93 26.60
CA LYS A 302 5.86 7.80 27.46
C LYS A 302 4.79 6.72 27.48
N ARG A 303 3.50 7.08 27.63
CA ARG A 303 2.39 6.12 27.68
C ARG A 303 2.06 5.55 26.31
N PHE A 304 2.24 6.32 25.26
CA PHE A 304 1.82 5.91 23.93
C PHE A 304 2.86 5.02 23.23
N TYR A 305 4.16 5.36 23.31
CA TYR A 305 5.18 4.59 22.58
C TYR A 305 6.52 4.38 23.31
N GLU A 306 6.95 5.22 24.28
CA GLU A 306 8.32 5.11 24.83
C GLU A 306 8.46 4.00 25.88
N ALA A 307 7.49 3.86 26.79
CA ALA A 307 7.56 2.87 27.85
C ALA A 307 7.37 1.44 27.31
N LYS A 308 8.02 0.46 27.93
CA LYS A 308 7.93 -0.96 27.52
C LYS A 308 6.51 -1.51 27.49
N ASN A 309 5.62 -0.97 28.34
CA ASN A 309 4.20 -1.30 28.38
C ASN A 309 3.31 -0.23 27.73
N SER A 310 3.91 0.66 26.91
CA SER A 310 3.20 1.67 26.13
C SER A 310 2.23 1.03 25.14
N VAL A 311 1.28 1.81 24.66
CA VAL A 311 0.26 1.36 23.71
C VAL A 311 0.91 0.65 22.50
N ILE A 312 1.87 1.29 21.83
CA ILE A 312 2.55 0.72 20.65
C ILE A 312 3.29 -0.57 20.99
N GLN A 313 4.06 -0.61 22.09
CA GLN A 313 4.94 -1.72 22.39
C GLN A 313 4.22 -2.93 22.98
N LYS A 314 3.16 -2.70 23.78
CA LYS A 314 2.39 -3.75 24.46
C LYS A 314 1.90 -4.83 23.46
N TRP A 315 1.26 -4.42 22.38
CA TRP A 315 0.64 -5.32 21.41
C TRP A 315 1.64 -6.04 20.50
N LEU A 316 2.85 -5.49 20.36
CA LEU A 316 3.96 -6.14 19.68
C LEU A 316 4.69 -7.14 20.56
N SER A 317 4.48 -7.08 21.90
CA SER A 317 5.15 -7.97 22.85
C SER A 317 4.84 -9.44 22.58
N PRO A 318 5.67 -10.39 23.08
CA PRO A 318 5.44 -11.83 22.87
C PRO A 318 4.08 -12.32 23.34
N LYS A 319 3.46 -11.62 24.32
CA LYS A 319 2.13 -11.95 24.83
C LYS A 319 1.03 -11.75 23.79
N TYR A 320 1.06 -10.63 23.04
CA TYR A 320 0.02 -10.29 22.07
C TYR A 320 0.43 -10.65 20.64
N GLY A 321 1.69 -10.39 20.27
CA GLY A 321 2.34 -10.98 19.13
C GLY A 321 2.10 -10.33 17.77
N LEU A 322 1.49 -9.14 17.68
CA LEU A 322 1.29 -8.44 16.41
C LEU A 322 2.61 -8.33 15.61
N ASP A 323 2.50 -8.34 14.30
CA ASP A 323 3.64 -8.23 13.36
C ASP A 323 3.83 -6.81 12.82
N GLY A 324 3.02 -5.86 13.27
CA GLY A 324 3.15 -4.46 12.90
C GLY A 324 1.89 -3.64 13.17
N TRP A 325 1.93 -2.39 12.71
CA TRP A 325 0.86 -1.43 12.85
C TRP A 325 0.55 -0.71 11.53
N ARG A 326 -0.74 -0.56 11.24
CA ARG A 326 -1.25 0.49 10.38
C ARG A 326 -1.56 1.71 11.25
N ILE A 327 -1.05 2.85 10.87
CA ILE A 327 -1.32 4.12 11.57
C ILE A 327 -2.45 4.83 10.86
N ASP A 328 -3.56 4.98 11.56
CA ASP A 328 -4.72 5.74 11.12
C ASP A 328 -4.37 7.23 10.98
N VAL A 329 -4.78 7.85 9.88
CA VAL A 329 -4.50 9.25 9.52
C VAL A 329 -3.05 9.66 9.85
N GLY A 330 -2.10 8.85 9.43
CA GLY A 330 -0.68 8.97 9.79
C GLY A 330 -0.11 10.35 9.53
N ASN A 331 -0.50 11.01 8.43
CA ASN A 331 -0.09 12.37 8.08
C ASN A 331 -0.58 13.47 9.04
N GLN A 332 -1.58 13.20 9.89
CA GLN A 332 -2.08 14.16 10.89
C GLN A 332 -1.46 13.97 12.28
N THR A 333 -0.76 12.85 12.50
CA THR A 333 -0.12 12.54 13.77
C THR A 333 0.91 13.61 14.15
N GLY A 334 0.79 14.18 15.35
CA GLY A 334 1.71 15.21 15.84
C GLY A 334 1.55 16.60 15.21
N ARG A 335 0.48 16.84 14.44
CA ARG A 335 0.23 18.12 13.76
C ARG A 335 -1.05 18.77 14.25
N TYR A 336 -0.95 20.02 14.68
CA TYR A 336 -2.10 20.91 14.94
C TYR A 336 -1.67 22.36 14.79
N ARG A 337 -2.16 23.08 13.76
CA ARG A 337 -1.82 24.46 13.42
C ARG A 337 -0.30 24.65 13.27
N ASP A 338 0.29 25.52 14.11
CA ASP A 338 1.73 25.81 14.18
C ASP A 338 2.56 24.75 14.92
N ALA A 339 1.90 23.85 15.64
CA ALA A 339 2.56 22.72 16.26
C ALA A 339 2.73 21.58 15.24
N ASP A 340 3.95 21.36 14.76
CA ASP A 340 4.32 20.24 13.88
C ASP A 340 5.55 19.51 14.42
N ILE A 341 5.30 18.39 15.08
CA ILE A 341 6.32 17.47 15.59
C ILE A 341 6.14 16.07 14.99
N HIS A 342 5.50 16.01 13.83
CA HIS A 342 5.17 14.78 13.14
C HIS A 342 6.39 13.88 12.93
N ASP A 343 7.47 14.44 12.37
CA ASP A 343 8.68 13.69 12.05
C ASP A 343 9.32 13.05 13.28
N GLU A 344 9.32 13.78 14.41
CA GLU A 344 9.83 13.26 15.69
C GLU A 344 8.98 12.09 16.17
N VAL A 345 7.65 12.27 16.22
CA VAL A 345 6.72 11.23 16.68
C VAL A 345 6.78 9.98 15.82
N MET A 346 6.81 10.14 14.50
CA MET A 346 6.92 9.05 13.53
C MET A 346 8.18 8.21 13.74
N ARG A 347 9.33 8.87 13.88
CA ARG A 347 10.62 8.22 14.12
C ARG A 347 10.68 7.52 15.48
N ASP A 348 10.15 8.16 16.51
CA ASP A 348 10.11 7.60 17.86
C ASP A 348 9.23 6.35 17.95
N ILE A 349 8.07 6.34 17.26
CA ILE A 349 7.23 5.14 17.12
C ILE A 349 8.04 4.01 16.46
N ARG A 350 8.75 4.27 15.37
CA ARG A 350 9.59 3.26 14.71
C ARG A 350 10.70 2.73 15.62
N ILE A 351 11.37 3.62 16.36
CA ILE A 351 12.41 3.24 17.32
C ILE A 351 11.82 2.35 18.44
N ALA A 352 10.66 2.73 18.98
CA ALA A 352 9.96 1.97 20.01
C ALA A 352 9.56 0.56 19.53
N MET A 353 9.05 0.46 18.30
CA MET A 353 8.72 -0.83 17.68
C MET A 353 9.96 -1.72 17.53
N ASN A 354 11.06 -1.18 16.99
CA ASN A 354 12.30 -1.94 16.81
C ASN A 354 12.88 -2.44 18.14
N LYS A 355 12.73 -1.65 19.21
CA LYS A 355 13.17 -2.02 20.58
C LYS A 355 12.36 -3.18 21.15
N MET A 356 11.05 -3.21 20.90
CA MET A 356 10.16 -4.26 21.40
C MET A 356 10.22 -5.52 20.55
N LYS A 357 10.09 -5.39 19.23
CA LYS A 357 10.07 -6.49 18.28
C LYS A 357 10.66 -6.01 16.97
N PRO A 358 11.91 -6.38 16.64
CA PRO A 358 12.45 -6.13 15.30
C PRO A 358 11.67 -6.93 14.25
N ASN A 359 11.81 -6.55 12.97
CA ASN A 359 11.15 -7.22 11.85
C ASN A 359 9.60 -7.05 11.87
N THR A 360 9.15 -5.84 12.22
CA THR A 360 7.74 -5.43 12.21
C THR A 360 7.47 -4.41 11.12
N TRP A 361 6.30 -4.48 10.51
CA TRP A 361 5.84 -3.53 9.50
C TRP A 361 5.15 -2.33 10.11
N LEU A 362 5.49 -1.14 9.63
CA LEU A 362 4.86 0.13 10.01
C LEU A 362 4.38 0.84 8.76
N VAL A 363 3.10 0.74 8.47
CA VAL A 363 2.46 1.37 7.32
C VAL A 363 1.51 2.46 7.78
N ALA A 364 1.55 3.62 7.13
CA ALA A 364 0.66 4.72 7.47
C ALA A 364 -0.49 4.85 6.48
N GLU A 365 -1.68 5.16 6.97
CA GLU A 365 -2.67 5.78 6.13
C GLU A 365 -2.24 7.24 5.90
N ASN A 366 -1.69 7.44 4.71
CA ASN A 366 -1.23 8.74 4.26
C ASN A 366 -1.69 8.90 2.82
N ALA A 367 -2.90 9.49 2.66
CA ALA A 367 -3.57 9.57 1.37
C ALA A 367 -2.75 10.33 0.33
N ASP A 368 -1.99 11.33 0.75
CA ASP A 368 -1.17 12.16 -0.14
C ASP A 368 0.25 11.63 -0.34
N MET A 369 0.59 10.48 0.29
CA MET A 369 1.88 9.82 0.14
C MET A 369 3.07 10.79 0.29
N TRP A 370 3.19 11.40 1.47
CA TRP A 370 4.22 12.40 1.78
C TRP A 370 5.64 11.81 1.63
N PRO A 371 6.41 12.24 0.62
CA PRO A 371 7.71 11.62 0.34
C PRO A 371 8.72 11.77 1.47
N THR A 372 8.59 12.82 2.29
CA THR A 372 9.45 13.09 3.45
C THR A 372 9.27 12.08 4.57
N ASP A 373 8.09 11.47 4.68
CA ASP A 373 7.78 10.45 5.69
C ASP A 373 8.40 9.09 5.34
N LEU A 374 8.82 8.91 4.07
CA LEU A 374 9.34 7.65 3.53
C LEU A 374 10.86 7.74 3.28
N ASP A 375 11.60 8.09 4.34
CA ASP A 375 13.06 8.26 4.33
C ASP A 375 13.82 7.09 5.01
N GLY A 376 13.09 6.04 5.38
CA GLY A 376 13.65 4.88 6.10
C GLY A 376 13.82 5.09 7.61
N THR A 377 13.33 6.20 8.19
CA THR A 377 13.40 6.48 9.63
C THR A 377 12.07 6.29 10.35
N GLY A 378 10.94 6.44 9.63
CA GLY A 378 9.59 6.38 10.16
C GLY A 378 8.77 5.26 9.53
N TRP A 379 7.80 5.63 8.70
CA TRP A 379 6.95 4.67 7.99
C TRP A 379 7.77 3.84 7.00
N ASP A 380 7.55 2.53 6.96
CA ASP A 380 8.15 1.65 5.95
C ASP A 380 7.50 1.87 4.58
N GLY A 381 6.21 2.14 4.59
CA GLY A 381 5.38 2.41 3.42
C GLY A 381 4.11 3.16 3.78
N THR A 382 3.30 3.44 2.77
CA THR A 382 1.97 4.06 2.90
C THR A 382 0.88 3.14 2.34
N MET A 383 -0.37 3.33 2.78
CA MET A 383 -1.53 2.86 2.02
C MET A 383 -1.61 3.69 0.74
N ASN A 384 -1.30 3.07 -0.39
CA ASN A 384 -1.03 3.78 -1.66
C ASN A 384 -2.33 4.17 -2.38
N TYR A 385 -3.11 5.05 -1.77
CA TYR A 385 -4.33 5.58 -2.35
C TYR A 385 -4.04 6.44 -3.60
N ASN A 386 -3.18 7.44 -3.46
CA ASN A 386 -2.95 8.41 -4.55
C ASN A 386 -2.01 7.90 -5.64
N GLY A 387 -1.03 7.07 -5.30
CA GLY A 387 -0.07 6.53 -6.26
C GLY A 387 -0.51 5.22 -6.92
N PHE A 388 -1.64 4.60 -6.49
CA PHE A 388 -2.14 3.36 -7.08
C PHE A 388 -3.67 3.33 -7.18
N MET A 389 -4.42 3.36 -6.07
CA MET A 389 -5.87 3.13 -6.07
C MET A 389 -6.63 4.19 -6.89
N ARG A 390 -6.41 5.49 -6.64
CA ARG A 390 -7.09 6.57 -7.37
C ARG A 390 -6.81 6.55 -8.86
N PRO A 391 -5.55 6.45 -9.34
CA PRO A 391 -5.25 6.26 -10.76
C PRO A 391 -5.95 5.03 -11.34
N LEU A 392 -5.96 3.91 -10.60
CA LEU A 392 -6.62 2.68 -11.02
C LEU A 392 -8.13 2.87 -11.18
N TRP A 393 -8.79 3.49 -10.21
CA TRP A 393 -10.21 3.83 -10.31
C TRP A 393 -10.50 4.69 -11.53
N ALA A 394 -9.73 5.75 -11.74
CA ALA A 394 -9.92 6.64 -12.88
C ALA A 394 -9.69 5.92 -14.22
N TRP A 395 -8.78 4.96 -14.27
CA TRP A 395 -8.57 4.17 -15.47
C TRP A 395 -9.66 3.12 -15.68
N PHE A 396 -10.09 2.42 -14.64
CA PHE A 396 -11.12 1.37 -14.72
C PHE A 396 -12.56 1.88 -14.64
N ASN A 397 -12.81 3.16 -14.41
CA ASN A 397 -14.17 3.68 -14.19
C ASN A 397 -15.11 3.35 -15.35
N HIS A 398 -16.12 2.52 -15.06
CA HIS A 398 -17.22 2.17 -15.94
C HIS A 398 -18.60 2.47 -15.31
N ASN A 399 -18.61 3.16 -14.16
CA ASN A 399 -19.81 3.58 -13.48
C ASN A 399 -19.83 5.11 -13.29
N PRO A 400 -20.25 5.89 -14.30
CA PRO A 400 -20.23 7.36 -14.23
C PRO A 400 -21.18 7.93 -13.17
N ASN A 401 -22.14 7.15 -12.69
CA ASN A 401 -23.12 7.53 -11.69
C ASN A 401 -22.75 7.06 -10.28
N LEU A 402 -21.53 6.53 -10.09
CA LEU A 402 -21.08 6.06 -8.79
C LEU A 402 -20.93 7.26 -7.83
N GLU A 403 -21.84 7.37 -6.88
CA GLU A 403 -21.72 8.28 -5.73
C GLU A 403 -20.71 7.74 -4.73
N ALA A 404 -19.46 7.73 -5.09
CA ALA A 404 -18.38 7.15 -4.28
C ALA A 404 -17.96 8.03 -3.09
N GLY A 405 -18.83 8.90 -2.59
CA GLY A 405 -18.42 9.89 -1.59
C GLY A 405 -17.35 10.86 -2.12
N GLY A 406 -17.30 11.00 -3.44
CA GLY A 406 -16.24 11.68 -4.16
C GLY A 406 -15.13 10.73 -4.63
N PHE A 407 -14.17 11.29 -5.34
CA PHE A 407 -12.97 10.59 -5.81
C PHE A 407 -11.93 10.56 -4.69
N HIS A 408 -12.17 9.77 -3.67
CA HIS A 408 -11.37 9.60 -2.45
C HIS A 408 -10.62 10.87 -2.01
N GLY A 409 -11.28 11.70 -1.21
CA GLY A 409 -10.76 13.00 -0.75
C GLY A 409 -11.00 14.19 -1.71
N LEU A 410 -11.58 13.97 -2.89
CA LEU A 410 -12.01 15.01 -3.81
C LEU A 410 -13.52 14.94 -4.02
N PRO A 411 -14.28 16.06 -3.84
CA PRO A 411 -15.73 16.08 -3.99
C PRO A 411 -16.14 16.18 -5.48
N ILE A 412 -15.64 15.26 -6.30
CA ILE A 412 -15.94 15.16 -7.74
C ILE A 412 -16.26 13.70 -8.09
N ALA A 413 -16.99 13.49 -9.16
CA ALA A 413 -17.16 12.15 -9.74
C ALA A 413 -15.80 11.54 -10.13
N ILE A 414 -15.71 10.21 -10.09
CA ILE A 414 -14.50 9.51 -10.54
C ILE A 414 -14.29 9.81 -12.03
N PRO A 415 -13.15 10.42 -12.42
CA PRO A 415 -12.88 10.71 -13.83
C PRO A 415 -12.62 9.42 -14.61
N LYS A 416 -12.66 9.50 -15.94
CA LYS A 416 -12.17 8.44 -16.83
C LYS A 416 -10.89 8.90 -17.50
N THR A 417 -9.79 8.15 -17.29
CA THR A 417 -8.46 8.48 -17.82
C THR A 417 -7.98 7.48 -18.88
N THR A 418 -7.00 7.90 -19.67
CA THR A 418 -6.27 7.02 -20.60
C THR A 418 -5.21 6.20 -19.86
N GLY A 419 -4.70 5.12 -20.47
CA GLY A 419 -3.58 4.36 -19.91
C GLY A 419 -2.33 5.22 -19.72
N ALA A 420 -2.06 6.16 -20.62
CA ALA A 420 -0.95 7.09 -20.50
C ALA A 420 -1.09 8.02 -19.28
N GLN A 421 -2.29 8.53 -19.02
CA GLN A 421 -2.57 9.34 -17.82
C GLN A 421 -2.45 8.52 -16.53
N PHE A 422 -2.93 7.27 -16.56
CA PHE A 422 -2.78 6.34 -15.45
C PHE A 422 -1.30 6.10 -15.10
N VAL A 423 -0.49 5.69 -16.08
CA VAL A 423 0.95 5.45 -15.87
C VAL A 423 1.66 6.72 -15.42
N LYS A 424 1.32 7.88 -16.01
CA LYS A 424 1.90 9.16 -15.58
C LYS A 424 1.58 9.48 -14.12
N ALA A 425 0.33 9.28 -13.69
CA ALA A 425 -0.06 9.52 -12.30
C ALA A 425 0.73 8.62 -11.34
N MET A 426 0.80 7.30 -11.62
CA MET A 426 1.59 6.39 -10.80
C MET A 426 3.08 6.75 -10.77
N THR A 427 3.65 7.18 -11.91
CA THR A 427 5.05 7.59 -12.01
C THR A 427 5.34 8.82 -11.15
N VAL A 428 4.45 9.81 -11.12
CA VAL A 428 4.61 11.03 -10.30
C VAL A 428 4.77 10.67 -8.82
N PHE A 429 3.95 9.74 -8.31
CA PHE A 429 4.05 9.32 -6.92
C PHE A 429 5.25 8.39 -6.66
N SER A 430 5.47 7.39 -7.50
CA SER A 430 6.56 6.42 -7.30
C SER A 430 7.95 7.04 -7.45
N SER A 431 8.12 8.03 -8.33
CA SER A 431 9.39 8.73 -8.53
C SER A 431 9.82 9.61 -7.36
N SER A 432 8.89 9.96 -6.47
CA SER A 432 9.17 10.81 -5.30
C SER A 432 9.69 10.04 -4.09
N ILE A 433 9.66 8.72 -4.10
CA ILE A 433 10.02 7.85 -2.98
C ILE A 433 11.08 6.82 -3.37
N PRO A 434 11.90 6.31 -2.42
CA PRO A 434 12.82 5.22 -2.69
C PRO A 434 12.12 3.96 -3.14
N TRP A 435 12.71 3.20 -4.06
CA TRP A 435 12.18 1.91 -4.53
C TRP A 435 11.80 0.98 -3.37
N ARG A 436 12.65 0.88 -2.33
CA ARG A 436 12.37 0.04 -1.16
C ARG A 436 11.07 0.42 -0.44
N ASN A 437 10.75 1.71 -0.35
CA ASN A 437 9.51 2.18 0.28
C ASN A 437 8.30 2.00 -0.63
N LEU A 438 8.48 2.04 -1.97
CA LEU A 438 7.44 1.69 -2.92
C LEU A 438 7.02 0.23 -2.76
N ILE A 439 7.97 -0.71 -2.73
CA ILE A 439 7.68 -2.14 -2.58
C ILE A 439 7.20 -2.52 -1.17
N ASP A 440 7.49 -1.71 -0.16
CA ASP A 440 6.99 -1.87 1.21
C ASP A 440 5.67 -1.12 1.46
N SER A 441 5.16 -0.36 0.48
CA SER A 441 3.85 0.30 0.55
C SER A 441 2.72 -0.67 0.23
N MET A 442 1.60 -0.49 0.93
CA MET A 442 0.37 -1.27 0.72
C MET A 442 -0.33 -0.79 -0.55
N THR A 443 -0.44 -1.63 -1.56
CA THR A 443 -1.29 -1.40 -2.73
C THR A 443 -2.68 -1.98 -2.48
N LEU A 444 -3.74 -1.30 -2.97
CA LEU A 444 -5.12 -1.69 -2.69
C LEU A 444 -6.05 -1.29 -3.85
N LEU A 445 -7.12 -2.05 -4.05
CA LEU A 445 -8.21 -1.70 -4.98
C LEU A 445 -9.21 -0.77 -4.30
N ASP A 446 -9.47 -1.03 -3.03
CA ASP A 446 -10.43 -0.38 -2.16
C ASP A 446 -10.12 -0.69 -0.70
N SER A 447 -10.94 -0.19 0.21
CA SER A 447 -10.83 -0.44 1.64
C SER A 447 -12.21 -0.24 2.32
N HIS A 448 -12.24 -0.39 3.65
CA HIS A 448 -13.42 -0.10 4.46
C HIS A 448 -13.88 1.38 4.43
N ASP A 449 -13.10 2.28 3.83
CA ASP A 449 -13.38 3.73 3.71
C ASP A 449 -13.75 4.15 2.29
N THR A 450 -13.83 3.20 1.36
CA THR A 450 -14.02 3.52 -0.06
C THR A 450 -15.12 2.65 -0.68
N ALA A 451 -15.60 3.03 -1.87
CA ALA A 451 -16.41 2.13 -2.68
C ALA A 451 -15.64 0.84 -3.01
N ARG A 452 -16.37 -0.24 -3.22
CA ARG A 452 -15.80 -1.51 -3.71
C ARG A 452 -15.45 -1.44 -5.19
N MET A 453 -14.35 -2.09 -5.57
CA MET A 453 -13.92 -2.15 -6.98
C MET A 453 -15.00 -2.72 -7.90
N ARG A 454 -15.82 -3.67 -7.43
CA ARG A 454 -16.97 -4.20 -8.16
C ARG A 454 -17.93 -3.09 -8.63
N ASN A 455 -18.17 -2.08 -7.79
CA ASN A 455 -19.02 -0.94 -8.14
C ASN A 455 -18.31 0.03 -9.10
N VAL A 456 -17.01 0.26 -8.94
CA VAL A 456 -16.22 1.12 -9.83
C VAL A 456 -16.26 0.61 -11.27
N VAL A 457 -16.20 -0.70 -11.46
CA VAL A 457 -16.29 -1.33 -12.79
C VAL A 457 -17.73 -1.59 -13.27
N GLY A 458 -18.73 -1.05 -12.58
CA GLY A 458 -20.14 -1.20 -12.97
C GLY A 458 -20.69 -2.64 -12.86
N GLY A 459 -20.19 -3.43 -11.89
CA GLY A 459 -20.62 -4.81 -11.68
C GLY A 459 -19.90 -5.84 -12.58
N ASP A 460 -19.07 -5.41 -13.52
CA ASP A 460 -18.40 -6.28 -14.49
C ASP A 460 -17.30 -7.14 -13.83
N LYS A 461 -17.49 -8.46 -13.87
CA LYS A 461 -16.61 -9.45 -13.24
C LYS A 461 -15.24 -9.54 -13.92
N GLU A 462 -15.19 -9.45 -15.25
CA GLU A 462 -13.95 -9.55 -16.01
C GLU A 462 -13.07 -8.32 -15.77
N LYS A 463 -13.67 -7.13 -15.72
CA LYS A 463 -12.96 -5.89 -15.36
C LYS A 463 -12.48 -5.88 -13.91
N HIS A 464 -13.28 -6.42 -12.98
CA HIS A 464 -12.86 -6.58 -11.59
C HIS A 464 -11.65 -7.53 -11.50
N LEU A 465 -11.68 -8.68 -12.19
CA LEU A 465 -10.56 -9.60 -12.24
C LEU A 465 -9.32 -8.98 -12.88
N ALA A 466 -9.49 -8.14 -13.90
CA ALA A 466 -8.38 -7.40 -14.50
C ALA A 466 -7.74 -6.40 -13.51
N ALA A 467 -8.55 -5.72 -12.69
CA ALA A 467 -8.06 -4.86 -11.62
C ALA A 467 -7.31 -5.66 -10.54
N MET A 468 -7.84 -6.84 -10.13
CA MET A 468 -7.12 -7.78 -9.24
C MET A 468 -5.78 -8.24 -9.84
N GLY A 469 -5.76 -8.52 -11.14
CA GLY A 469 -4.54 -8.87 -11.85
C GLY A 469 -3.49 -7.76 -11.77
N LEU A 470 -3.89 -6.50 -11.96
CA LEU A 470 -2.98 -5.37 -11.82
C LEU A 470 -2.49 -5.21 -10.37
N LEU A 471 -3.38 -5.31 -9.37
CA LEU A 471 -3.01 -5.27 -7.95
C LEU A 471 -1.94 -6.31 -7.61
N LEU A 472 -2.13 -7.55 -8.06
CA LEU A 472 -1.28 -8.69 -7.70
C LEU A 472 0.02 -8.77 -8.53
N THR A 473 0.15 -7.97 -9.59
CA THR A 473 1.35 -7.95 -10.44
C THR A 473 2.16 -6.65 -10.35
N TYR A 474 1.58 -5.56 -9.83
CA TYR A 474 2.28 -4.28 -9.62
C TYR A 474 3.22 -4.36 -8.40
N PRO A 475 4.34 -3.59 -8.36
CA PRO A 475 5.20 -3.48 -7.18
C PRO A 475 4.46 -2.92 -5.95
N GLY A 476 4.67 -3.55 -4.80
CA GLY A 476 4.04 -3.17 -3.52
C GLY A 476 3.52 -4.39 -2.76
N VAL A 477 2.92 -4.16 -1.61
CA VAL A 477 2.29 -5.19 -0.78
C VAL A 477 0.78 -5.19 -1.06
N PRO A 478 0.25 -6.12 -1.86
CA PRO A 478 -1.16 -6.13 -2.20
C PRO A 478 -2.03 -6.42 -0.97
N SER A 479 -3.08 -5.63 -0.82
CA SER A 479 -4.11 -5.79 0.19
C SER A 479 -5.49 -5.63 -0.46
N PHE A 480 -6.46 -6.45 -0.08
CA PHE A 480 -7.83 -6.33 -0.52
C PHE A 480 -8.79 -6.54 0.65
N PHE A 481 -9.93 -5.89 0.57
CA PHE A 481 -10.92 -5.89 1.62
C PHE A 481 -11.77 -7.17 1.56
N ALA A 482 -12.02 -7.79 2.71
CA ALA A 482 -12.81 -9.02 2.81
C ALA A 482 -14.12 -8.91 2.03
N GLY A 483 -14.33 -9.85 1.09
CA GLY A 483 -15.44 -9.87 0.16
C GLY A 483 -15.12 -9.47 -1.27
N ASP A 484 -13.98 -8.84 -1.54
CA ASP A 484 -13.56 -8.51 -2.92
C ASP A 484 -13.35 -9.79 -3.74
N GLU A 485 -12.81 -10.83 -3.11
CA GLU A 485 -12.54 -12.14 -3.72
C GLU A 485 -13.80 -12.90 -4.14
N ILE A 486 -14.94 -12.50 -3.61
CA ILE A 486 -16.26 -13.05 -4.00
C ILE A 486 -17.11 -12.02 -4.74
N GLY A 487 -16.56 -10.81 -4.95
CA GLY A 487 -17.21 -9.72 -5.69
C GLY A 487 -18.32 -9.01 -4.93
N LEU A 488 -18.19 -8.84 -3.60
CA LEU A 488 -19.10 -8.01 -2.83
C LEU A 488 -19.15 -6.59 -3.39
N GLU A 489 -20.32 -5.99 -3.29
CA GLU A 489 -20.60 -4.63 -3.72
C GLU A 489 -20.65 -3.65 -2.56
N GLY A 490 -20.48 -2.37 -2.85
CA GLY A 490 -20.61 -1.25 -1.95
C GLY A 490 -20.24 0.04 -2.68
N ALA A 491 -21.15 1.01 -2.71
CA ALA A 491 -21.02 2.20 -3.55
C ALA A 491 -20.16 3.31 -2.91
N TRP A 492 -19.93 3.24 -1.59
CA TRP A 492 -19.06 4.16 -0.83
C TRP A 492 -18.60 3.47 0.48
N GLY A 493 -17.80 4.16 1.30
CA GLY A 493 -17.13 3.58 2.45
C GLY A 493 -18.04 2.82 3.41
N GLU A 494 -19.11 3.43 3.91
CA GLU A 494 -20.02 2.78 4.86
C GLU A 494 -20.84 1.67 4.21
N ASP A 495 -21.31 1.85 2.98
CA ASP A 495 -22.02 0.81 2.22
C ASP A 495 -21.08 -0.36 1.89
N ALA A 496 -19.80 -0.11 1.69
CA ALA A 496 -18.80 -1.16 1.43
C ALA A 496 -18.55 -2.07 2.64
N ARG A 497 -18.96 -1.67 3.85
CA ARG A 497 -18.84 -2.46 5.09
C ARG A 497 -19.97 -3.49 5.24
N ARG A 498 -20.37 -4.13 4.14
CA ARG A 498 -21.33 -5.23 4.14
C ARG A 498 -20.71 -6.48 4.77
N THR A 499 -21.56 -7.34 5.33
CA THR A 499 -21.12 -8.60 5.93
C THR A 499 -20.75 -9.64 4.88
N MET A 500 -19.87 -10.56 5.24
CA MET A 500 -19.59 -11.75 4.43
C MET A 500 -20.81 -12.68 4.43
N THR A 501 -21.16 -13.20 3.27
CA THR A 501 -22.35 -14.05 3.04
C THR A 501 -22.03 -15.52 3.26
N TRP A 502 -21.59 -15.90 4.48
CA TRP A 502 -21.17 -17.27 4.80
C TRP A 502 -22.24 -18.31 4.58
N ASP A 503 -23.50 -17.99 4.92
CA ASP A 503 -24.64 -18.90 4.78
C ASP A 503 -25.02 -19.15 3.33
N ASP A 504 -24.55 -18.28 2.42
CA ASP A 504 -24.79 -18.34 0.98
C ASP A 504 -23.50 -18.62 0.17
N ALA A 505 -22.48 -19.15 0.82
CA ALA A 505 -21.18 -19.40 0.18
C ALA A 505 -21.24 -20.33 -1.04
N HIS A 506 -22.28 -21.19 -1.13
CA HIS A 506 -22.49 -22.05 -2.29
C HIS A 506 -22.88 -21.28 -3.57
N ASN A 507 -23.39 -20.05 -3.44
CA ASN A 507 -23.74 -19.15 -4.54
C ASN A 507 -22.62 -18.16 -4.91
N TRP A 508 -21.48 -18.20 -4.23
CA TRP A 508 -20.34 -17.36 -4.60
C TRP A 508 -19.89 -17.66 -6.03
N ASP A 509 -19.30 -16.67 -6.71
CA ASP A 509 -18.67 -16.91 -8.00
C ASP A 509 -17.35 -17.68 -7.82
N HIS A 510 -17.46 -19.01 -7.71
CA HIS A 510 -16.29 -19.88 -7.49
C HIS A 510 -15.27 -19.84 -8.63
N LYS A 511 -15.68 -19.47 -9.86
CA LYS A 511 -14.76 -19.28 -10.97
C LYS A 511 -13.92 -18.01 -10.75
N PHE A 512 -14.56 -16.92 -10.37
CA PHE A 512 -13.88 -15.68 -10.03
C PHE A 512 -12.92 -15.88 -8.85
N LEU A 513 -13.42 -16.46 -7.75
CA LEU A 513 -12.63 -16.81 -6.55
C LEU A 513 -11.43 -17.70 -6.91
N GLY A 514 -11.61 -18.70 -7.77
CA GLY A 514 -10.54 -19.58 -8.24
C GLY A 514 -9.44 -18.81 -8.99
N SER A 515 -9.83 -17.88 -9.86
CA SER A 515 -8.87 -17.02 -10.58
C SER A 515 -8.11 -16.08 -9.63
N VAL A 516 -8.76 -15.54 -8.59
CA VAL A 516 -8.10 -14.72 -7.55
C VAL A 516 -7.10 -15.56 -6.77
N LYS A 517 -7.45 -16.80 -6.35
CA LYS A 517 -6.53 -17.74 -5.67
C LYS A 517 -5.29 -18.04 -6.54
N GLU A 518 -5.47 -18.23 -7.83
CA GLU A 518 -4.36 -18.48 -8.78
C GLU A 518 -3.43 -17.28 -8.89
N LEU A 519 -3.97 -16.07 -9.03
CA LEU A 519 -3.19 -14.84 -9.07
C LEU A 519 -2.44 -14.59 -7.75
N ILE A 520 -3.04 -14.84 -6.59
CA ILE A 520 -2.38 -14.74 -5.28
C ILE A 520 -1.22 -15.75 -5.19
N LYS A 521 -1.43 -16.99 -5.64
CA LYS A 521 -0.38 -18.01 -5.68
C LYS A 521 0.80 -17.54 -6.53
N LEU A 522 0.55 -17.03 -7.73
CA LEU A 522 1.58 -16.46 -8.61
C LEU A 522 2.33 -15.32 -7.92
N ARG A 523 1.61 -14.33 -7.36
CA ARG A 523 2.21 -13.20 -6.63
C ARG A 523 3.16 -13.65 -5.53
N ARG A 524 2.86 -14.75 -4.84
CA ARG A 524 3.63 -15.25 -3.69
C ARG A 524 4.78 -16.18 -4.05
N THR A 525 4.80 -16.71 -5.26
CA THR A 525 5.79 -17.73 -5.66
C THR A 525 6.70 -17.29 -6.80
N SER A 526 6.34 -16.26 -7.57
CA SER A 526 7.13 -15.79 -8.71
C SER A 526 8.18 -14.76 -8.27
N PRO A 527 9.50 -15.04 -8.41
CA PRO A 527 10.56 -14.09 -8.11
C PRO A 527 10.35 -12.72 -8.77
N ALA A 528 9.94 -12.70 -10.03
CA ALA A 528 9.66 -11.48 -10.77
C ALA A 528 8.55 -10.63 -10.12
N LEU A 529 7.50 -11.23 -9.56
CA LEU A 529 6.44 -10.50 -8.87
C LEU A 529 6.83 -10.10 -7.44
N ILE A 530 7.67 -10.88 -6.78
CA ILE A 530 8.11 -10.65 -5.40
C ILE A 530 9.09 -9.48 -5.31
N GLU A 531 10.12 -9.45 -6.17
CA GLU A 531 11.23 -8.49 -6.07
C GLU A 531 11.68 -7.87 -7.40
N GLY A 532 11.06 -8.28 -8.50
CA GLY A 532 11.41 -7.77 -9.83
C GLY A 532 11.12 -6.30 -10.01
N GLY A 533 11.86 -5.67 -10.91
CA GLY A 533 11.64 -4.32 -11.39
C GLY A 533 10.39 -4.18 -12.25
N LEU A 534 10.14 -2.98 -12.74
CA LEU A 534 8.98 -2.65 -13.58
C LEU A 534 9.43 -1.91 -14.84
N ARG A 535 9.14 -2.48 -16.02
CA ARG A 535 9.40 -1.83 -17.29
C ARG A 535 8.14 -1.83 -18.16
N TRP A 536 7.64 -0.66 -18.52
CA TRP A 536 6.50 -0.51 -19.42
C TRP A 536 6.90 -0.86 -20.85
N VAL A 537 6.08 -1.69 -21.55
CA VAL A 537 6.32 -2.17 -22.92
C VAL A 537 5.38 -1.50 -23.89
N ASP A 538 4.07 -1.54 -23.62
CA ASP A 538 3.05 -0.87 -24.44
C ASP A 538 1.97 -0.27 -23.53
N ILE A 539 1.63 0.99 -23.78
CA ILE A 539 0.66 1.75 -23.00
C ILE A 539 -0.36 2.32 -23.97
N GLN A 540 -1.56 1.79 -23.94
CA GLN A 540 -2.69 2.24 -24.74
C GLN A 540 -3.84 2.68 -23.82
N ASP A 541 -4.89 3.26 -24.39
CA ASP A 541 -6.01 3.76 -23.59
C ASP A 541 -6.69 2.64 -22.78
N ASP A 542 -6.80 1.44 -23.35
CA ASP A 542 -7.56 0.35 -22.78
C ASP A 542 -6.70 -0.88 -22.41
N HIS A 543 -5.37 -0.80 -22.55
CA HIS A 543 -4.48 -1.83 -22.01
C HIS A 543 -3.10 -1.29 -21.62
N LEU A 544 -2.48 -2.04 -20.73
CA LEU A 544 -1.12 -1.87 -20.26
C LEU A 544 -0.38 -3.18 -20.44
N LEU A 545 0.77 -3.13 -21.07
CA LEU A 545 1.70 -4.25 -21.21
C LEU A 545 3.02 -3.85 -20.53
N PHE A 546 3.50 -4.66 -19.59
CA PHE A 546 4.71 -4.37 -18.85
C PHE A 546 5.48 -5.62 -18.45
N LEU A 547 6.76 -5.46 -18.24
CA LEU A 547 7.66 -6.49 -17.73
C LEU A 547 7.84 -6.35 -16.21
N ARG A 548 7.87 -7.48 -15.52
CA ARG A 548 8.42 -7.64 -14.18
C ARG A 548 9.67 -8.50 -14.32
N GLU A 549 10.83 -7.91 -13.98
CA GLU A 549 12.13 -8.49 -14.30
C GLU A 549 12.93 -8.70 -13.00
N ALA A 550 13.32 -9.95 -12.75
CA ALA A 550 14.22 -10.36 -11.68
C ALA A 550 15.42 -11.11 -12.27
N VAL A 551 16.40 -11.46 -11.43
CA VAL A 551 17.60 -12.18 -11.86
C VAL A 551 17.26 -13.54 -12.49
N ASP A 552 16.31 -14.26 -11.89
CA ASP A 552 16.01 -15.65 -12.24
C ASP A 552 14.70 -15.83 -13.03
N GLN A 553 13.93 -14.75 -13.23
CA GLN A 553 12.63 -14.83 -13.90
C GLN A 553 12.22 -13.48 -14.50
N ASN A 554 11.69 -13.52 -15.72
CA ASN A 554 11.05 -12.38 -16.34
C ASN A 554 9.61 -12.71 -16.72
N LEU A 555 8.67 -11.86 -16.37
CA LEU A 555 7.26 -12.00 -16.69
C LEU A 555 6.79 -10.83 -17.53
N LEU A 556 6.06 -11.14 -18.60
CA LEU A 556 5.29 -10.17 -19.37
C LEU A 556 3.84 -10.19 -18.89
N ILE A 557 3.31 -9.04 -18.49
CA ILE A 557 1.97 -8.90 -17.94
C ILE A 557 1.16 -7.97 -18.83
N LEU A 558 0.00 -8.46 -19.27
CA LEU A 558 -1.04 -7.67 -19.93
C LEU A 558 -2.21 -7.47 -18.99
N VAL A 559 -2.62 -6.22 -18.84
CA VAL A 559 -3.90 -5.87 -18.21
C VAL A 559 -4.70 -5.01 -19.18
N ALA A 560 -5.85 -5.50 -19.60
CA ALA A 560 -6.82 -4.74 -20.38
C ALA A 560 -8.04 -4.41 -19.52
N ARG A 561 -8.47 -3.16 -19.54
CA ARG A 561 -9.71 -2.72 -18.86
C ARG A 561 -10.95 -2.86 -19.73
N ASP A 562 -10.77 -2.93 -21.05
CA ASP A 562 -11.85 -2.99 -22.02
C ASP A 562 -11.36 -3.65 -23.32
N LYS A 563 -12.24 -3.68 -24.34
CA LYS A 563 -11.94 -4.21 -25.67
C LYS A 563 -10.74 -3.51 -26.28
N THR A 564 -9.72 -4.28 -26.62
CA THR A 564 -8.48 -3.75 -27.20
C THR A 564 -7.77 -4.78 -28.09
N LYS A 565 -6.80 -4.30 -28.87
CA LYS A 565 -5.90 -5.13 -29.69
C LYS A 565 -4.47 -4.86 -29.25
N VAL A 566 -3.73 -5.93 -29.03
CA VAL A 566 -2.29 -5.90 -28.73
C VAL A 566 -1.56 -6.48 -29.93
N ASP A 567 -0.56 -5.77 -30.46
CA ASP A 567 0.38 -6.26 -31.48
C ASP A 567 1.76 -5.68 -31.17
N VAL A 568 2.58 -6.45 -30.46
CA VAL A 568 3.88 -6.02 -29.95
C VAL A 568 4.96 -7.03 -30.33
N ASP A 569 6.08 -6.51 -30.83
CA ASP A 569 7.27 -7.29 -31.13
C ASP A 569 8.23 -7.23 -29.93
N LEU A 570 8.32 -8.34 -29.19
CA LEU A 570 9.15 -8.49 -28.01
C LEU A 570 10.64 -8.66 -28.34
N SER A 571 10.99 -8.99 -29.59
CA SER A 571 12.36 -9.05 -30.03
C SER A 571 13.11 -7.71 -29.87
N ASN A 572 12.37 -6.59 -29.90
CA ASN A 572 12.91 -5.26 -29.59
C ASN A 572 13.43 -5.11 -28.16
N TYR A 573 13.04 -6.02 -27.27
CA TYR A 573 13.47 -6.12 -25.87
C TYR A 573 14.38 -7.31 -25.63
N GLY A 574 14.67 -8.10 -26.67
CA GLY A 574 15.44 -9.35 -26.55
C GLY A 574 14.65 -10.51 -25.96
N TYR A 575 13.31 -10.49 -26.02
CA TYR A 575 12.46 -11.49 -25.40
C TYR A 575 11.61 -12.28 -26.39
N SER A 576 11.32 -13.53 -25.98
CA SER A 576 10.30 -14.40 -26.54
C SER A 576 9.44 -14.99 -25.42
N ILE A 577 8.14 -15.16 -25.64
CA ILE A 577 7.25 -15.86 -24.72
C ILE A 577 7.57 -17.34 -24.79
N ILE A 578 7.89 -17.93 -23.62
CA ILE A 578 8.25 -19.35 -23.48
C ILE A 578 7.24 -20.16 -22.65
N GLY A 579 6.34 -19.48 -21.92
CA GLY A 579 5.34 -20.13 -21.09
C GLY A 579 4.17 -19.20 -20.74
N THR A 580 3.04 -19.78 -20.33
CA THR A 580 1.85 -19.06 -19.89
C THR A 580 1.53 -19.45 -18.45
N HIS A 581 1.46 -18.46 -17.56
CA HIS A 581 1.11 -18.65 -16.16
C HIS A 581 -0.36 -18.34 -15.86
N PHE A 582 -0.94 -17.36 -16.59
CA PHE A 582 -2.34 -16.98 -16.41
C PHE A 582 -2.90 -16.40 -17.70
N GLY A 583 -4.20 -16.66 -18.01
CA GLY A 583 -4.88 -16.11 -19.18
C GLY A 583 -4.61 -16.90 -20.48
N PRO A 584 -4.76 -16.27 -21.66
CA PRO A 584 -4.63 -16.95 -22.95
C PRO A 584 -3.20 -17.39 -23.24
N VAL A 585 -3.06 -18.55 -23.86
CA VAL A 585 -1.77 -19.12 -24.29
C VAL A 585 -1.18 -18.26 -25.42
N ALA A 586 0.11 -17.95 -25.29
CA ALA A 586 0.90 -17.29 -26.31
C ALA A 586 2.33 -17.87 -26.34
N ASN A 587 3.03 -17.69 -27.47
CA ASN A 587 4.44 -18.11 -27.64
C ASN A 587 5.15 -17.22 -28.68
N GLY A 588 6.48 -17.27 -28.67
CA GLY A 588 7.33 -16.57 -29.61
C GLY A 588 7.52 -15.08 -29.30
N SER A 589 8.24 -14.38 -30.19
CA SER A 589 8.65 -12.98 -29.97
C SER A 589 7.57 -11.95 -30.33
N ARG A 590 6.50 -12.32 -31.02
CA ARG A 590 5.43 -11.38 -31.39
C ARG A 590 4.12 -11.72 -30.72
N LEU A 591 3.68 -10.87 -29.81
CA LEU A 591 2.39 -10.99 -29.12
C LEU A 591 1.29 -10.33 -29.96
N LYS A 592 0.34 -11.15 -30.49
CA LYS A 592 -0.89 -10.68 -31.13
C LYS A 592 -2.10 -11.21 -30.37
N LEU A 593 -2.88 -10.30 -29.75
CA LEU A 593 -4.03 -10.65 -28.96
C LEU A 593 -5.17 -9.66 -29.16
N LYS A 594 -6.41 -10.14 -29.01
CA LYS A 594 -7.63 -9.32 -28.92
C LYS A 594 -8.32 -9.60 -27.60
N ALA A 595 -8.34 -8.63 -26.72
CA ALA A 595 -9.22 -8.65 -25.56
C ALA A 595 -10.63 -8.19 -25.99
N LYS A 596 -11.66 -8.87 -25.48
CA LYS A 596 -13.06 -8.51 -25.75
C LYS A 596 -13.65 -7.66 -24.64
N ASN A 597 -13.09 -7.75 -23.44
CA ASN A 597 -13.45 -7.06 -22.21
C ASN A 597 -12.24 -7.00 -21.29
N GLY A 598 -12.44 -6.83 -19.97
CA GLY A 598 -11.39 -6.92 -18.95
C GLY A 598 -10.58 -8.23 -19.08
N LEU A 599 -9.25 -8.12 -19.05
CA LEU A 599 -8.36 -9.28 -19.19
C LEU A 599 -7.07 -9.06 -18.40
N THR A 600 -6.64 -10.08 -17.70
CA THR A 600 -5.26 -10.23 -17.23
C THR A 600 -4.63 -11.42 -17.94
N ALA A 601 -3.38 -11.26 -18.38
CA ALA A 601 -2.57 -12.37 -18.87
C ALA A 601 -1.13 -12.23 -18.39
N ILE A 602 -0.50 -13.36 -18.05
CA ILE A 602 0.85 -13.41 -17.50
C ILE A 602 1.63 -14.51 -18.21
N TRP A 603 2.71 -14.12 -18.84
CA TRP A 603 3.59 -15.02 -19.57
C TRP A 603 5.01 -14.97 -19.05
N GLU A 604 5.71 -16.09 -19.07
CA GLU A 604 7.15 -16.13 -18.89
C GLU A 604 7.86 -15.78 -20.18
N VAL A 605 8.90 -14.95 -20.09
CA VAL A 605 9.70 -14.53 -21.25
C VAL A 605 11.18 -14.73 -20.97
N ALA A 606 11.92 -15.17 -22.02
CA ALA A 606 13.36 -15.38 -22.00
C ALA A 606 13.99 -14.90 -23.32
#